data_1dc2acc4abe3eeb1e076c0a318158730
#
_entry.id   1dc2acc4abe3eeb1e076c0a318158730
#
_cell.length_a   1.000
_cell.length_b   1.000
_cell.length_c   1.000
_cell.angle_alpha   90.00
_cell.angle_beta   90.00
_cell.angle_gamma   90.00
#
_symmetry.space_group_name_H-M   'P 1'
#
loop_
_entity.id
_entity.type
_entity.pdbx_description
1 polymer ?
#
loop_
_entity_poly.entity_id
_entity_poly.type
_entity_poly.pdbx_seq_one_letter_code
_entity_poly.pdbx_strand_id
1 'polypeptide(L)'
;MKTRFNLFRRDNGVFYTEDTTSGKQSSLRTRDETEAKSLLNAKNEAQRQPVLNLHLARAYLTASDPAFVERTWQSVMEQLQSRGKDSSRERYASVFKSPSFDTLRNKKLMETTADDFFAVFKKNQVSINEFLKRLHNFAVHLGWIAIPIIAPYLWPKYEPKDRRGITQAEHESVLQKEKNAEWKLYLELLWETGAAQSDAVNFKAEDIDWQSRTISYFRMKTGSLAQFTISKALETVLSHLPTTGVLFPKLSTFTANDRASRFRRRCHKAGVSGVTLHCYRYAWAERAKVVGMPERFAQAALGHNSKTIHRAYAKKAIIVAPSLEEYEAKAAQQKLVAA
;
A
#
# COMPACT_ATOMS: atom_id res chain seq x y z
N MET A 1 47.79 -26.17 7.26
CA MET A 1 46.79 -25.59 6.32
C MET A 1 46.45 -24.20 6.81
N LYS A 2 46.53 -23.18 5.96
CA LYS A 2 46.13 -21.81 6.34
C LYS A 2 44.62 -21.79 6.52
N THR A 3 44.13 -21.33 7.69
CA THR A 3 42.72 -21.11 7.95
C THR A 3 42.25 -19.84 7.24
N ARG A 4 41.04 -19.83 6.69
CA ARG A 4 40.49 -18.70 5.96
C ARG A 4 40.09 -17.58 6.92
N PHE A 5 39.58 -17.90 8.10
CA PHE A 5 39.17 -16.93 9.07
C PHE A 5 40.06 -16.97 10.29
N ASN A 6 40.50 -15.79 10.75
CA ASN A 6 41.23 -15.57 11.98
C ASN A 6 40.36 -14.91 13.04
N LEU A 7 40.59 -15.24 14.32
CA LEU A 7 39.88 -14.67 15.47
C LEU A 7 40.70 -13.53 16.06
N PHE A 8 40.03 -12.44 16.42
CA PHE A 8 40.63 -11.38 17.21
C PHE A 8 39.58 -10.75 18.14
N ARG A 9 40.05 -10.08 19.20
CA ARG A 9 39.19 -9.40 20.17
C ARG A 9 39.42 -7.90 20.05
N ARG A 10 38.35 -7.11 20.07
CA ARG A 10 38.44 -5.65 20.09
C ARG A 10 38.39 -5.12 21.53
N ASP A 11 38.71 -3.84 21.72
CA ASP A 11 38.75 -3.16 23.01
C ASP A 11 37.41 -3.19 23.77
N ASN A 12 36.29 -3.30 23.08
CA ASN A 12 34.95 -3.48 23.64
C ASN A 12 34.70 -4.89 24.21
N GLY A 13 35.71 -5.76 24.15
CA GLY A 13 35.68 -7.13 24.68
C GLY A 13 34.99 -8.15 23.76
N VAL A 14 34.39 -7.73 22.62
CA VAL A 14 33.71 -8.61 21.70
C VAL A 14 34.68 -9.25 20.72
N PHE A 15 34.46 -10.55 20.41
CA PHE A 15 35.26 -11.29 19.44
C PHE A 15 34.76 -11.05 18.00
N TYR A 16 35.72 -11.02 17.08
CA TYR A 16 35.52 -10.81 15.64
C TYR A 16 36.30 -11.85 14.85
N THR A 17 35.81 -12.13 13.62
CA THR A 17 36.56 -12.90 12.62
C THR A 17 36.98 -12.00 11.47
N GLU A 18 38.17 -12.22 10.95
CA GLU A 18 38.69 -11.59 9.74
C GLU A 18 38.88 -12.64 8.64
N ASP A 19 38.35 -12.41 7.46
CA ASP A 19 38.58 -13.23 6.27
C ASP A 19 39.95 -12.87 5.70
N THR A 20 40.89 -13.80 5.75
CA THR A 20 42.28 -13.60 5.30
C THR A 20 42.41 -13.36 3.79
N THR A 21 41.36 -13.66 2.99
CA THR A 21 41.35 -13.46 1.56
C THR A 21 40.84 -12.08 1.18
N SER A 22 39.79 -11.61 1.84
CA SER A 22 39.11 -10.35 1.51
C SER A 22 39.38 -9.23 2.52
N GLY A 23 40.03 -9.51 3.67
CA GLY A 23 40.23 -8.56 4.76
C GLY A 23 38.94 -8.16 5.50
N LYS A 24 37.79 -8.74 5.12
CA LYS A 24 36.49 -8.38 5.70
C LYS A 24 36.35 -8.90 7.12
N GLN A 25 36.00 -8.00 8.03
CA GLN A 25 35.77 -8.30 9.43
C GLN A 25 34.29 -8.45 9.76
N SER A 26 33.94 -9.42 10.62
CA SER A 26 32.56 -9.64 11.10
C SER A 26 32.53 -9.98 12.58
N SER A 27 31.59 -9.37 13.31
CA SER A 27 31.40 -9.63 14.74
C SER A 27 30.79 -11.02 14.96
N LEU A 28 31.31 -11.73 15.97
CA LEU A 28 30.71 -12.98 16.47
C LEU A 28 29.64 -12.73 17.54
N ARG A 29 29.46 -11.48 17.98
CA ARG A 29 28.47 -11.04 18.98
C ARG A 29 28.61 -11.74 20.35
N THR A 30 29.76 -12.30 20.65
CA THR A 30 30.06 -12.93 21.92
C THR A 30 31.31 -12.30 22.55
N ARG A 31 31.40 -12.34 23.90
CA ARG A 31 32.57 -11.99 24.69
C ARG A 31 33.22 -13.24 25.30
N ASP A 32 32.57 -14.38 25.20
CA ASP A 32 33.08 -15.66 25.65
C ASP A 32 34.06 -16.22 24.62
N GLU A 33 35.28 -16.55 25.09
CA GLU A 33 36.36 -17.04 24.23
C GLU A 33 36.09 -18.45 23.71
N THR A 34 35.46 -19.28 24.54
CA THR A 34 35.15 -20.68 24.18
C THR A 34 34.11 -20.73 23.07
N GLU A 35 33.06 -19.92 23.23
CA GLU A 35 32.02 -19.75 22.21
C GLU A 35 32.60 -19.14 20.93
N ALA A 36 33.46 -18.12 21.04
CA ALA A 36 34.09 -17.50 19.87
C ALA A 36 34.98 -18.47 19.09
N LYS A 37 35.75 -19.31 19.79
CA LYS A 37 36.55 -20.37 19.15
C LYS A 37 35.68 -21.43 18.48
N SER A 38 34.57 -21.83 19.10
CA SER A 38 33.62 -22.76 18.53
C SER A 38 33.01 -22.21 17.23
N LEU A 39 32.57 -20.93 17.24
CA LEU A 39 32.03 -20.23 16.07
C LEU A 39 33.08 -20.06 14.95
N LEU A 40 34.34 -19.76 15.32
CA LEU A 40 35.44 -19.67 14.35
C LEU A 40 35.69 -21.03 13.67
N ASN A 41 35.76 -22.10 14.48
CA ASN A 41 35.97 -23.44 13.96
C ASN A 41 34.83 -23.88 13.04
N ALA A 42 33.58 -23.66 13.43
CA ALA A 42 32.42 -23.91 12.61
C ALA A 42 32.49 -23.14 11.28
N LYS A 43 32.92 -21.88 11.32
CA LYS A 43 33.04 -21.02 10.13
C LYS A 43 34.14 -21.49 9.17
N ASN A 44 35.28 -21.94 9.71
CA ASN A 44 36.38 -22.51 8.94
C ASN A 44 36.02 -23.90 8.37
N GLU A 45 35.32 -24.72 9.15
CA GLU A 45 34.85 -26.04 8.74
C GLU A 45 33.78 -25.95 7.64
N ALA A 46 32.87 -24.99 7.75
CA ALA A 46 31.85 -24.73 6.72
C ALA A 46 32.46 -24.45 5.34
N GLN A 47 33.64 -23.87 5.29
CA GLN A 47 34.38 -23.63 4.05
C GLN A 47 35.06 -24.88 3.50
N ARG A 48 35.40 -25.85 4.37
CA ARG A 48 36.09 -27.09 3.98
C ARG A 48 35.12 -28.11 3.42
N GLN A 49 33.89 -28.16 3.94
CA GLN A 49 32.93 -29.22 3.57
C GLN A 49 31.53 -28.61 3.36
N PRO A 50 31.35 -27.75 2.35
CA PRO A 50 30.08 -27.02 2.15
C PRO A 50 28.91 -27.98 1.89
N VAL A 51 29.13 -29.08 1.17
CA VAL A 51 28.08 -30.06 0.88
C VAL A 51 27.65 -30.82 2.13
N LEU A 52 28.60 -31.28 2.99
CA LEU A 52 28.29 -31.96 4.25
C LEU A 52 27.53 -31.05 5.19
N ASN A 53 27.94 -29.79 5.31
CA ASN A 53 27.25 -28.82 6.18
C ASN A 53 25.83 -28.53 5.70
N LEU A 54 25.60 -28.49 4.39
CA LEU A 54 24.24 -28.36 3.84
C LEU A 54 23.37 -29.59 4.19
N HIS A 55 23.94 -30.79 4.10
CA HIS A 55 23.22 -32.02 4.49
C HIS A 55 22.92 -32.06 6.00
N LEU A 56 23.87 -31.69 6.84
CA LEU A 56 23.65 -31.58 8.29
C LEU A 56 22.58 -30.53 8.63
N ALA A 57 22.65 -29.34 8.05
CA ALA A 57 21.65 -28.31 8.24
C ALA A 57 20.23 -28.79 7.81
N ARG A 58 20.13 -29.49 6.69
CA ARG A 58 18.88 -30.10 6.24
C ARG A 58 18.37 -31.15 7.23
N ALA A 59 19.23 -32.01 7.75
CA ALA A 59 18.86 -33.02 8.74
C ALA A 59 18.32 -32.41 10.03
N TYR A 60 19.00 -31.38 10.57
CA TYR A 60 18.52 -30.67 11.76
C TYR A 60 17.18 -29.96 11.54
N LEU A 61 17.02 -29.29 10.41
CA LEU A 61 15.77 -28.60 10.09
C LEU A 61 14.61 -29.57 9.85
N THR A 62 14.89 -30.72 9.21
CA THR A 62 13.89 -31.77 8.96
C THR A 62 13.45 -32.47 10.23
N ALA A 63 14.32 -32.57 11.25
CA ALA A 63 13.97 -33.18 12.52
C ALA A 63 12.87 -32.40 13.27
N SER A 64 12.83 -31.08 13.11
CA SER A 64 11.81 -30.23 13.72
C SER A 64 10.56 -30.04 12.86
N ASP A 65 10.69 -30.14 11.53
CA ASP A 65 9.61 -30.00 10.55
C ASP A 65 9.95 -30.78 9.26
N PRO A 66 9.42 -32.01 9.10
CA PRO A 66 9.70 -32.86 7.93
C PRO A 66 9.33 -32.18 6.60
N ALA A 67 8.31 -31.31 6.59
CA ALA A 67 7.89 -30.58 5.39
C ALA A 67 8.84 -29.43 5.01
N PHE A 68 9.75 -29.02 5.90
CA PHE A 68 10.61 -27.85 5.72
C PHE A 68 11.44 -27.92 4.42
N VAL A 69 11.98 -29.08 4.10
CA VAL A 69 12.84 -29.30 2.93
C VAL A 69 12.04 -29.32 1.62
N GLU A 70 10.77 -29.72 1.69
CA GLU A 70 9.92 -29.91 0.51
C GLU A 70 9.10 -28.68 0.14
N ARG A 71 9.02 -27.66 1.02
CA ARG A 71 8.24 -26.46 0.75
C ARG A 71 8.75 -25.70 -0.45
N THR A 72 7.84 -25.35 -1.36
CA THR A 72 8.10 -24.59 -2.57
C THR A 72 7.49 -23.19 -2.47
N TRP A 73 7.81 -22.29 -3.39
CA TRP A 73 7.13 -21.00 -3.50
C TRP A 73 5.65 -21.15 -3.84
N GLN A 74 5.25 -22.23 -4.52
CA GLN A 74 3.84 -22.55 -4.74
C GLN A 74 3.12 -22.76 -3.40
N SER A 75 3.72 -23.48 -2.46
CA SER A 75 3.15 -23.67 -1.12
C SER A 75 2.97 -22.33 -0.37
N VAL A 76 3.91 -21.40 -0.53
CA VAL A 76 3.80 -20.05 0.06
C VAL A 76 2.66 -19.26 -0.58
N MET A 77 2.50 -19.32 -1.91
CA MET A 77 1.42 -18.67 -2.65
C MET A 77 0.05 -19.18 -2.19
N GLU A 78 -0.13 -20.48 -2.09
CA GLU A 78 -1.36 -21.13 -1.63
C GLU A 78 -1.72 -20.73 -0.19
N GLN A 79 -0.72 -20.77 0.69
CA GLN A 79 -0.90 -20.37 2.08
C GLN A 79 -1.23 -18.87 2.24
N LEU A 80 -0.62 -18.00 1.42
CA LEU A 80 -0.95 -16.57 1.44
C LEU A 80 -2.34 -16.32 0.83
N GLN A 81 -2.70 -17.05 -0.23
CA GLN A 81 -3.99 -16.93 -0.88
C GLN A 81 -5.15 -17.38 0.03
N SER A 82 -4.95 -18.41 0.87
CA SER A 82 -5.97 -18.89 1.80
C SER A 82 -6.31 -17.88 2.89
N ARG A 83 -5.47 -16.86 3.10
CA ARG A 83 -5.61 -15.85 4.14
C ARG A 83 -6.16 -14.52 3.58
N GLY A 84 -6.83 -13.77 4.43
CA GLY A 84 -7.30 -12.42 4.13
C GLY A 84 -8.75 -12.36 3.63
N LYS A 85 -9.17 -11.13 3.29
CA LYS A 85 -10.52 -10.85 2.76
C LYS A 85 -10.67 -11.39 1.34
N ASP A 86 -11.89 -11.69 0.91
CA ASP A 86 -12.18 -12.27 -0.42
C ASP A 86 -11.55 -11.47 -1.57
N SER A 87 -11.68 -10.15 -1.57
CA SER A 87 -11.05 -9.29 -2.58
C SER A 87 -9.53 -9.38 -2.63
N SER A 88 -8.87 -9.70 -1.51
CA SER A 88 -7.42 -9.94 -1.46
C SER A 88 -7.09 -11.32 -1.99
N ARG A 89 -7.90 -12.33 -1.67
CA ARG A 89 -7.76 -13.70 -2.18
C ARG A 89 -7.88 -13.75 -3.71
N GLU A 90 -8.90 -13.09 -4.28
CA GLU A 90 -9.08 -12.97 -5.73
C GLU A 90 -7.88 -12.28 -6.40
N ARG A 91 -7.38 -11.22 -5.78
CA ARG A 91 -6.20 -10.52 -6.29
C ARG A 91 -4.94 -11.40 -6.25
N TYR A 92 -4.73 -12.16 -5.18
CA TYR A 92 -3.63 -13.13 -5.09
C TYR A 92 -3.76 -14.20 -6.16
N ALA A 93 -4.94 -14.81 -6.32
CA ALA A 93 -5.22 -15.80 -7.34
C ALA A 93 -4.90 -15.26 -8.76
N SER A 94 -5.29 -14.03 -9.05
CA SER A 94 -5.01 -13.39 -10.34
C SER A 94 -3.52 -13.14 -10.56
N VAL A 95 -2.82 -12.58 -9.57
CA VAL A 95 -1.39 -12.23 -9.71
C VAL A 95 -0.50 -13.46 -9.75
N PHE A 96 -0.78 -14.48 -8.93
CA PHE A 96 0.02 -15.69 -8.89
C PHE A 96 -0.11 -16.57 -10.14
N LYS A 97 -1.09 -16.33 -11.00
CA LYS A 97 -1.16 -16.94 -12.34
C LYS A 97 -0.16 -16.33 -13.35
N SER A 98 0.51 -15.23 -12.97
CA SER A 98 1.46 -14.58 -13.88
C SER A 98 2.65 -15.50 -14.21
N PRO A 99 3.03 -15.59 -15.51
CA PRO A 99 4.23 -16.32 -15.94
C PRO A 99 5.54 -15.81 -15.32
N SER A 100 5.51 -14.62 -14.71
CA SER A 100 6.68 -14.07 -14.02
C SER A 100 7.11 -14.90 -12.82
N PHE A 101 6.21 -15.68 -12.24
CA PHE A 101 6.49 -16.56 -11.10
C PHE A 101 6.87 -17.99 -11.50
N ASP A 102 6.77 -18.38 -12.77
CA ASP A 102 6.94 -19.78 -13.17
C ASP A 102 8.32 -20.35 -12.83
N THR A 103 9.36 -19.52 -12.93
CA THR A 103 10.73 -19.92 -12.58
C THR A 103 10.92 -20.18 -11.08
N LEU A 104 10.05 -19.59 -10.23
CA LEU A 104 10.11 -19.74 -8.79
C LEU A 104 9.11 -20.77 -8.26
N ARG A 105 7.96 -20.90 -8.91
CA ARG A 105 6.79 -21.64 -8.42
C ARG A 105 7.13 -22.99 -7.78
N ASN A 106 7.82 -23.84 -8.50
CA ASN A 106 8.19 -25.19 -8.08
C ASN A 106 9.56 -25.27 -7.40
N LYS A 107 10.26 -24.13 -7.28
CA LYS A 107 11.56 -24.10 -6.63
C LYS A 107 11.40 -24.21 -5.12
N LYS A 108 12.22 -25.06 -4.49
CA LYS A 108 12.22 -25.22 -3.04
C LYS A 108 12.75 -23.96 -2.36
N LEU A 109 12.16 -23.58 -1.24
CA LEU A 109 12.56 -22.39 -0.47
C LEU A 109 14.03 -22.44 -0.08
N MET A 110 14.52 -23.62 0.33
CA MET A 110 15.91 -23.84 0.72
C MET A 110 16.93 -23.75 -0.42
N GLU A 111 16.49 -23.90 -1.66
CA GLU A 111 17.33 -23.87 -2.85
C GLU A 111 17.29 -22.51 -3.56
N THR A 112 16.49 -21.61 -3.03
CA THR A 112 16.31 -20.28 -3.62
C THR A 112 17.44 -19.36 -3.22
N THR A 113 18.02 -18.70 -4.21
CA THR A 113 19.10 -17.72 -4.06
C THR A 113 18.62 -16.30 -4.39
N ALA A 114 19.43 -15.29 -4.09
CA ALA A 114 19.15 -13.93 -4.48
C ALA A 114 19.05 -13.76 -6.00
N ASP A 115 19.81 -14.55 -6.78
CA ASP A 115 19.80 -14.47 -8.23
C ASP A 115 18.45 -14.88 -8.84
N ASP A 116 17.74 -15.81 -8.20
CA ASP A 116 16.38 -16.19 -8.64
C ASP A 116 15.42 -14.99 -8.54
N PHE A 117 15.55 -14.18 -7.49
CA PHE A 117 14.76 -12.97 -7.32
C PHE A 117 15.19 -11.89 -8.33
N PHE A 118 16.49 -11.71 -8.53
CA PHE A 118 17.01 -10.75 -9.52
C PHE A 118 16.55 -11.11 -10.94
N ALA A 119 16.42 -12.37 -11.28
CA ALA A 119 15.87 -12.81 -12.57
C ALA A 119 14.40 -12.35 -12.74
N VAL A 120 13.60 -12.37 -11.68
CA VAL A 120 12.23 -11.83 -11.70
C VAL A 120 12.24 -10.30 -11.81
N PHE A 121 13.13 -9.62 -11.07
CA PHE A 121 13.23 -8.15 -11.09
C PHE A 121 13.60 -7.59 -12.48
N LYS A 122 14.40 -8.31 -13.26
CA LYS A 122 14.76 -7.92 -14.64
C LYS A 122 13.53 -7.71 -15.54
N LYS A 123 12.40 -8.35 -15.25
CA LYS A 123 11.14 -8.14 -15.98
C LYS A 123 10.47 -6.79 -15.66
N ASN A 124 11.02 -6.02 -14.71
CA ASN A 124 10.64 -4.66 -14.30
C ASN A 124 9.13 -4.42 -14.12
N GLN A 125 8.44 -5.39 -13.55
CA GLN A 125 7.00 -5.30 -13.29
C GLN A 125 6.78 -4.95 -11.81
N VAL A 126 6.49 -3.69 -11.52
CA VAL A 126 6.30 -3.17 -10.15
C VAL A 126 5.35 -4.04 -9.33
N SER A 127 4.20 -4.40 -9.90
CA SER A 127 3.21 -5.22 -9.18
C SER A 127 3.77 -6.60 -8.82
N ILE A 128 4.49 -7.24 -9.73
CA ILE A 128 5.12 -8.55 -9.49
C ILE A 128 6.17 -8.46 -8.39
N ASN A 129 7.03 -7.44 -8.44
CA ASN A 129 8.08 -7.22 -7.45
C ASN A 129 7.49 -6.99 -6.04
N GLU A 130 6.41 -6.23 -5.92
CA GLU A 130 5.70 -6.01 -4.66
C GLU A 130 5.06 -7.30 -4.12
N PHE A 131 4.49 -8.13 -5.00
CA PHE A 131 3.95 -9.42 -4.58
C PHE A 131 5.04 -10.43 -4.22
N LEU A 132 6.15 -10.43 -4.93
CA LEU A 132 7.31 -11.26 -4.59
C LEU A 132 7.89 -10.89 -3.22
N LYS A 133 8.02 -9.59 -2.95
CA LYS A 133 8.42 -9.09 -1.63
C LYS A 133 7.46 -9.54 -0.53
N ARG A 134 6.17 -9.52 -0.81
CA ARG A 134 5.14 -9.98 0.13
C ARG A 134 5.25 -11.49 0.39
N LEU A 135 5.44 -12.31 -0.65
CA LEU A 135 5.64 -13.76 -0.52
C LEU A 135 6.88 -14.06 0.31
N HIS A 136 8.00 -13.41 -0.01
CA HIS A 136 9.26 -13.57 0.73
C HIS A 136 9.08 -13.25 2.23
N ASN A 137 8.55 -12.07 2.53
CA ASN A 137 8.35 -11.66 3.92
C ASN A 137 7.34 -12.58 4.64
N PHE A 138 6.32 -13.06 3.95
CA PHE A 138 5.36 -13.99 4.51
C PHE A 138 6.01 -15.33 4.83
N ALA A 139 6.86 -15.88 3.96
CA ALA A 139 7.61 -17.10 4.23
C ALA A 139 8.59 -16.96 5.40
N VAL A 140 9.23 -15.77 5.54
CA VAL A 140 10.08 -15.44 6.70
C VAL A 140 9.24 -15.40 7.99
N HIS A 141 8.08 -14.73 7.98
CA HIS A 141 7.20 -14.64 9.15
C HIS A 141 6.59 -15.98 9.56
N LEU A 142 6.42 -16.92 8.61
CA LEU A 142 6.01 -18.29 8.92
C LEU A 142 7.14 -19.15 9.49
N GLY A 143 8.38 -18.65 9.54
CA GLY A 143 9.56 -19.44 9.88
C GLY A 143 9.96 -20.46 8.80
N TRP A 144 9.37 -20.37 7.59
CA TRP A 144 9.69 -21.26 6.46
C TRP A 144 10.99 -20.87 5.77
N ILE A 145 11.47 -19.68 6.01
CA ILE A 145 12.79 -19.16 5.63
C ILE A 145 13.41 -18.58 6.91
N ALA A 146 14.50 -19.21 7.37
CA ALA A 146 15.16 -18.81 8.61
C ALA A 146 15.88 -17.44 8.50
N ILE A 147 16.46 -17.18 7.31
CA ILE A 147 17.20 -15.95 7.03
C ILE A 147 16.67 -15.36 5.72
N PRO A 148 16.35 -14.05 5.69
CA PRO A 148 15.90 -13.40 4.45
C PRO A 148 16.87 -13.65 3.29
N ILE A 149 16.35 -14.14 2.16
CA ILE A 149 17.12 -14.42 0.94
C ILE A 149 17.61 -13.11 0.31
N ILE A 150 16.77 -12.06 0.38
CA ILE A 150 17.06 -10.72 -0.15
C ILE A 150 17.11 -9.73 1.01
N ALA A 151 18.19 -8.98 1.09
CA ALA A 151 18.32 -7.89 2.05
C ALA A 151 17.31 -6.75 1.73
N PRO A 152 16.80 -6.05 2.75
CA PRO A 152 15.78 -5.00 2.56
C PRO A 152 16.15 -3.92 1.54
N TYR A 153 17.41 -3.54 1.44
CA TYR A 153 17.90 -2.50 0.52
C TYR A 153 18.05 -2.96 -0.93
N LEU A 154 18.03 -4.27 -1.20
CA LEU A 154 18.14 -4.85 -2.54
C LEU A 154 16.79 -4.97 -3.25
N TRP A 155 15.68 -4.76 -2.55
CA TRP A 155 14.36 -4.75 -3.20
C TRP A 155 14.25 -3.54 -4.13
N PRO A 156 13.68 -3.72 -5.35
CA PRO A 156 13.43 -2.61 -6.23
C PRO A 156 12.62 -1.52 -5.55
N LYS A 157 13.09 -0.28 -5.59
CA LYS A 157 12.34 0.87 -5.08
C LYS A 157 11.23 1.21 -6.04
N TYR A 158 10.04 1.42 -5.51
CA TYR A 158 8.89 1.90 -6.26
C TYR A 158 8.75 3.40 -6.06
N GLU A 159 8.78 4.11 -7.17
CA GLU A 159 8.37 5.51 -7.18
C GLU A 159 6.87 5.58 -7.49
N PRO A 160 6.03 5.96 -6.51
CA PRO A 160 4.60 6.06 -6.74
C PRO A 160 4.34 7.11 -7.82
N LYS A 161 3.51 6.75 -8.82
CA LYS A 161 3.07 7.70 -9.83
C LYS A 161 2.47 8.92 -9.13
N ASP A 162 2.89 10.09 -9.57
CA ASP A 162 2.35 11.33 -9.08
C ASP A 162 0.83 11.39 -9.35
N ARG A 163 0.05 11.58 -8.30
CA ARG A 163 -1.41 11.61 -8.37
C ARG A 163 -1.87 13.01 -7.99
N ARG A 164 -2.84 13.53 -8.71
CA ARG A 164 -3.44 14.84 -8.47
C ARG A 164 -4.96 14.76 -8.37
N GLY A 165 -5.56 15.76 -7.80
CA GLY A 165 -6.99 15.99 -7.94
C GLY A 165 -7.38 16.33 -9.38
N ILE A 166 -8.63 16.10 -9.75
CA ILE A 166 -9.24 16.70 -10.92
C ILE A 166 -9.49 18.16 -10.60
N THR A 167 -9.16 19.07 -11.51
CA THR A 167 -9.43 20.51 -11.33
C THR A 167 -10.93 20.83 -11.53
N GLN A 168 -11.38 21.97 -11.04
CA GLN A 168 -12.75 22.41 -11.25
C GLN A 168 -13.08 22.55 -12.74
N ALA A 169 -12.20 23.20 -13.50
CA ALA A 169 -12.37 23.35 -14.95
C ALA A 169 -12.46 22.02 -15.71
N GLU A 170 -11.65 21.03 -15.32
CA GLU A 170 -11.72 19.68 -15.89
C GLU A 170 -13.03 18.96 -15.52
N HIS A 171 -13.47 19.08 -14.27
CA HIS A 171 -14.75 18.55 -13.81
C HIS A 171 -15.91 19.15 -14.59
N GLU A 172 -15.98 20.48 -14.70
CA GLU A 172 -17.01 21.20 -15.47
C GLU A 172 -16.99 20.81 -16.94
N SER A 173 -15.81 20.66 -17.57
CA SER A 173 -15.67 20.22 -18.95
C SER A 173 -16.24 18.82 -19.17
N VAL A 174 -16.01 17.91 -18.20
CA VAL A 174 -16.59 16.55 -18.27
C VAL A 174 -18.11 16.60 -18.10
N LEU A 175 -18.64 17.40 -17.18
CA LEU A 175 -20.08 17.54 -16.96
C LEU A 175 -20.82 18.14 -18.16
N GLN A 176 -20.22 19.15 -18.81
CA GLN A 176 -20.80 19.78 -20.01
C GLN A 176 -20.95 18.80 -21.18
N LYS A 177 -20.02 17.84 -21.31
CA LYS A 177 -20.06 16.82 -22.37
C LYS A 177 -20.85 15.57 -22.00
N GLU A 178 -21.20 15.40 -20.71
CA GLU A 178 -21.96 14.25 -20.23
C GLU A 178 -23.45 14.37 -20.55
N LYS A 179 -23.98 13.41 -21.32
CA LYS A 179 -25.38 13.34 -21.70
C LYS A 179 -26.23 12.42 -20.81
N ASN A 180 -25.59 11.52 -20.07
CA ASN A 180 -26.30 10.59 -19.20
C ASN A 180 -26.51 11.24 -17.84
N ALA A 181 -27.75 11.43 -17.45
CA ALA A 181 -28.14 12.11 -16.21
C ALA A 181 -27.57 11.42 -14.96
N GLU A 182 -27.63 10.07 -14.89
CA GLU A 182 -27.10 9.33 -13.74
C GLU A 182 -25.58 9.49 -13.61
N TRP A 183 -24.84 9.48 -14.72
CA TRP A 183 -23.40 9.77 -14.70
C TRP A 183 -23.11 11.20 -14.26
N LYS A 184 -23.89 12.16 -14.71
CA LYS A 184 -23.73 13.57 -14.33
C LYS A 184 -23.88 13.74 -12.83
N LEU A 185 -25.00 13.27 -12.26
CA LEU A 185 -25.26 13.30 -10.82
C LEU A 185 -24.20 12.53 -10.00
N TYR A 186 -23.73 11.41 -10.53
CA TYR A 186 -22.67 10.63 -9.88
C TYR A 186 -21.33 11.39 -9.79
N LEU A 187 -20.94 12.09 -10.87
CA LEU A 187 -19.70 12.87 -10.88
C LEU A 187 -19.82 14.12 -10.00
N GLU A 188 -20.98 14.76 -9.97
CA GLU A 188 -21.28 15.87 -9.04
C GLU A 188 -21.22 15.40 -7.57
N LEU A 189 -21.83 14.23 -7.27
CA LEU A 189 -21.74 13.64 -5.92
C LEU A 189 -20.30 13.34 -5.52
N LEU A 190 -19.49 12.77 -6.42
CA LEU A 190 -18.07 12.55 -6.14
C LEU A 190 -17.30 13.85 -5.88
N TRP A 191 -17.64 14.93 -6.59
CA TRP A 191 -17.04 16.24 -6.41
C TRP A 191 -17.38 16.84 -5.04
N GLU A 192 -18.63 16.73 -4.63
CA GLU A 192 -19.10 17.27 -3.35
C GLU A 192 -18.64 16.45 -2.14
N THR A 193 -18.51 15.13 -2.27
CA THR A 193 -18.27 14.26 -1.12
C THR A 193 -16.84 13.73 -1.04
N GLY A 194 -16.09 13.68 -2.14
CA GLY A 194 -14.81 13.00 -2.20
C GLY A 194 -14.89 11.50 -1.90
N ALA A 195 -16.07 10.91 -1.94
CA ALA A 195 -16.27 9.48 -1.68
C ALA A 195 -15.49 8.62 -2.69
N ALA A 196 -15.08 7.42 -2.28
CA ALA A 196 -14.48 6.50 -3.24
C ALA A 196 -15.54 5.98 -4.20
N GLN A 197 -15.15 5.74 -5.46
CA GLN A 197 -16.09 5.33 -6.53
C GLN A 197 -16.99 4.14 -6.16
N SER A 198 -16.46 3.17 -5.40
CA SER A 198 -17.22 1.99 -4.99
C SER A 198 -18.12 2.26 -3.80
N ASP A 199 -17.74 3.19 -2.92
CA ASP A 199 -18.60 3.62 -1.82
C ASP A 199 -19.76 4.44 -2.37
N ALA A 200 -19.47 5.48 -3.16
CA ALA A 200 -20.48 6.40 -3.71
C ALA A 200 -21.55 5.71 -4.55
N VAL A 201 -21.18 4.72 -5.37
CA VAL A 201 -22.15 4.00 -6.23
C VAL A 201 -23.10 3.11 -5.42
N ASN A 202 -22.73 2.74 -4.20
CA ASN A 202 -23.53 1.92 -3.30
C ASN A 202 -24.26 2.75 -2.23
N PHE A 203 -24.22 4.09 -2.29
CA PHE A 203 -25.01 4.91 -1.39
C PHE A 203 -26.50 4.62 -1.59
N LYS A 204 -27.20 4.56 -0.47
CA LYS A 204 -28.64 4.36 -0.41
C LYS A 204 -29.31 5.63 0.09
N ALA A 205 -30.56 5.79 -0.26
CA ALA A 205 -31.37 6.87 0.30
C ALA A 205 -31.46 6.80 1.81
N GLU A 206 -31.41 5.59 2.38
CA GLU A 206 -31.45 5.31 3.81
C GLU A 206 -30.14 5.72 4.55
N ASP A 207 -29.04 5.98 3.84
CA ASP A 207 -27.80 6.52 4.40
C ASP A 207 -27.90 8.04 4.70
N ILE A 208 -28.99 8.68 4.23
CA ILE A 208 -29.23 10.12 4.33
C ILE A 208 -30.18 10.39 5.49
N ASP A 209 -29.70 11.12 6.48
CA ASP A 209 -30.54 11.68 7.52
C ASP A 209 -30.85 13.16 7.17
N TRP A 210 -32.05 13.39 6.69
CA TRP A 210 -32.52 14.73 6.31
C TRP A 210 -32.77 15.62 7.53
N GLN A 211 -33.07 15.07 8.71
CA GLN A 211 -33.32 15.83 9.94
C GLN A 211 -31.99 16.42 10.46
N SER A 212 -30.95 15.63 10.55
CA SER A 212 -29.61 16.09 10.94
C SER A 212 -28.80 16.64 9.78
N ARG A 213 -29.32 16.54 8.55
CA ARG A 213 -28.64 16.94 7.30
C ARG A 213 -27.27 16.27 7.16
N THR A 214 -27.22 14.97 7.39
CA THR A 214 -25.97 14.18 7.31
C THR A 214 -26.11 12.97 6.41
N ILE A 215 -24.98 12.58 5.82
CA ILE A 215 -24.81 11.26 5.19
C ILE A 215 -23.79 10.48 6.01
N SER A 216 -24.14 9.23 6.34
CA SER A 216 -23.29 8.33 7.12
C SER A 216 -23.21 6.98 6.43
N TYR A 217 -22.00 6.51 6.15
CA TYR A 217 -21.79 5.20 5.52
C TYR A 217 -20.49 4.54 5.99
N PHE A 218 -20.47 3.21 5.96
CA PHE A 218 -19.25 2.44 6.22
C PHE A 218 -18.51 2.20 4.91
N ARG A 219 -17.23 2.55 4.89
CA ARG A 219 -16.38 2.36 3.73
C ARG A 219 -16.17 0.88 3.44
N MET A 220 -16.48 0.43 2.23
CA MET A 220 -16.34 -0.97 1.81
C MET A 220 -14.91 -1.51 1.99
N LYS A 221 -13.89 -0.70 1.73
CA LYS A 221 -12.49 -1.13 1.78
C LYS A 221 -11.97 -1.31 3.21
N THR A 222 -12.36 -0.43 4.14
CA THR A 222 -11.73 -0.31 5.47
C THR A 222 -12.68 -0.59 6.62
N GLY A 223 -13.99 -0.60 6.37
CA GLY A 223 -15.02 -0.68 7.41
C GLY A 223 -15.10 0.57 8.30
N SER A 224 -14.35 1.64 7.99
CA SER A 224 -14.40 2.89 8.75
C SER A 224 -15.65 3.67 8.42
N LEU A 225 -16.28 4.27 9.44
CA LEU A 225 -17.37 5.21 9.27
C LEU A 225 -16.86 6.48 8.58
N ALA A 226 -17.58 6.93 7.55
CA ALA A 226 -17.46 8.25 6.96
C ALA A 226 -18.78 8.98 7.18
N GLN A 227 -18.70 10.21 7.66
CA GLN A 227 -19.87 11.04 7.95
C GLN A 227 -19.59 12.48 7.60
N PHE A 228 -20.54 13.13 6.93
CA PHE A 228 -20.42 14.54 6.55
C PHE A 228 -21.79 15.22 6.44
N THR A 229 -21.79 16.52 6.59
CA THR A 229 -22.98 17.35 6.48
C THR A 229 -23.35 17.60 5.02
N ILE A 230 -24.64 17.60 4.71
CA ILE A 230 -25.16 17.88 3.38
C ILE A 230 -25.06 19.38 3.12
N SER A 231 -24.23 19.77 2.15
CA SER A 231 -24.16 21.15 1.64
C SER A 231 -25.36 21.46 0.75
N LYS A 232 -25.62 22.75 0.46
CA LYS A 232 -26.68 23.14 -0.50
C LYS A 232 -26.44 22.54 -1.90
N ALA A 233 -25.19 22.49 -2.37
CA ALA A 233 -24.84 21.89 -3.65
C ALA A 233 -25.13 20.38 -3.66
N LEU A 234 -24.73 19.67 -2.60
CA LEU A 234 -25.02 18.24 -2.48
C LEU A 234 -26.53 17.96 -2.36
N GLU A 235 -27.28 18.79 -1.64
CA GLU A 235 -28.74 18.70 -1.55
C GLU A 235 -29.40 18.78 -2.94
N THR A 236 -28.94 19.71 -3.78
CA THR A 236 -29.41 19.81 -5.17
C THR A 236 -29.15 18.53 -5.95
N VAL A 237 -27.99 17.90 -5.77
CA VAL A 237 -27.69 16.59 -6.43
C VAL A 237 -28.64 15.52 -5.90
N LEU A 238 -28.79 15.43 -4.58
CA LEU A 238 -29.59 14.39 -3.94
C LEU A 238 -31.08 14.49 -4.27
N SER A 239 -31.62 15.70 -4.49
CA SER A 239 -33.02 15.92 -4.86
C SER A 239 -33.41 15.32 -6.23
N HIS A 240 -32.43 15.02 -7.08
CA HIS A 240 -32.63 14.40 -8.38
C HIS A 240 -32.38 12.88 -8.37
N LEU A 241 -32.06 12.31 -7.21
CA LEU A 241 -31.75 10.89 -7.03
C LEU A 241 -32.94 10.13 -6.40
N PRO A 242 -32.98 8.80 -6.49
CA PRO A 242 -34.02 7.98 -5.86
C PRO A 242 -34.15 8.25 -4.36
N THR A 243 -35.38 8.28 -3.87
CA THR A 243 -35.70 8.49 -2.45
C THR A 243 -35.74 7.20 -1.62
N THR A 244 -35.55 6.06 -2.27
CA THR A 244 -35.51 4.72 -1.63
C THR A 244 -34.48 3.86 -2.34
N GLY A 245 -33.77 3.02 -1.57
CA GLY A 245 -32.77 2.08 -2.10
C GLY A 245 -31.52 2.76 -2.65
N VAL A 246 -30.87 2.12 -3.63
CA VAL A 246 -29.57 2.57 -4.18
C VAL A 246 -29.75 3.84 -5.00
N LEU A 247 -28.94 4.85 -4.73
CA LEU A 247 -28.98 6.16 -5.41
C LEU A 247 -28.61 6.08 -6.91
N PHE A 248 -27.78 5.13 -7.30
CA PHE A 248 -27.28 4.95 -8.68
C PHE A 248 -27.57 3.55 -9.20
N PRO A 249 -28.84 3.21 -9.54
CA PRO A 249 -29.24 1.84 -9.86
C PRO A 249 -28.49 1.21 -11.06
N LYS A 250 -28.24 1.98 -12.13
CA LYS A 250 -27.51 1.50 -13.32
C LYS A 250 -26.01 1.43 -13.07
N LEU A 251 -25.42 2.44 -12.38
CA LEU A 251 -24.00 2.47 -12.11
C LEU A 251 -23.57 1.41 -11.09
N SER A 252 -24.45 1.02 -10.18
CA SER A 252 -24.19 -0.03 -9.19
C SER A 252 -24.01 -1.42 -9.83
N THR A 253 -24.61 -1.67 -11.01
CA THR A 253 -24.46 -2.94 -11.73
C THR A 253 -23.10 -3.07 -12.44
N PHE A 254 -22.36 -1.96 -12.63
CA PHE A 254 -21.06 -2.02 -13.29
C PHE A 254 -19.94 -2.35 -12.29
N THR A 255 -18.97 -3.12 -12.76
CA THR A 255 -17.74 -3.33 -11.97
C THR A 255 -16.95 -2.02 -11.83
N ALA A 256 -16.04 -1.96 -10.84
CA ALA A 256 -15.17 -0.80 -10.67
C ALA A 256 -14.30 -0.53 -11.91
N ASN A 257 -13.87 -1.58 -12.61
CA ASN A 257 -13.10 -1.47 -13.85
C ASN A 257 -13.96 -0.93 -15.02
N ASP A 258 -15.20 -1.36 -15.11
CA ASP A 258 -16.12 -0.84 -16.15
C ASP A 258 -16.41 0.64 -15.93
N ARG A 259 -16.68 1.05 -14.67
CA ARG A 259 -16.86 2.46 -14.33
C ARG A 259 -15.62 3.29 -14.69
N ALA A 260 -14.42 2.80 -14.32
CA ALA A 260 -13.17 3.47 -14.65
C ALA A 260 -12.94 3.60 -16.17
N SER A 261 -13.23 2.55 -16.93
CA SER A 261 -13.10 2.56 -18.39
C SER A 261 -14.10 3.51 -19.05
N ARG A 262 -15.35 3.52 -18.56
CA ARG A 262 -16.40 4.42 -19.04
C ARG A 262 -16.08 5.89 -18.68
N PHE A 263 -15.53 6.16 -17.50
CA PHE A 263 -15.08 7.49 -17.11
C PHE A 263 -13.93 7.98 -17.98
N ARG A 264 -12.93 7.15 -18.25
CA ARG A 264 -11.82 7.50 -19.15
C ARG A 264 -12.30 7.94 -20.52
N ARG A 265 -13.29 7.26 -21.10
CA ARG A 265 -13.90 7.66 -22.38
C ARG A 265 -14.60 9.03 -22.32
N ARG A 266 -15.22 9.36 -21.18
CA ARG A 266 -15.85 10.68 -20.93
C ARG A 266 -14.83 11.78 -20.84
N CYS A 267 -13.75 11.55 -20.08
CA CYS A 267 -12.63 12.47 -20.01
C CYS A 267 -12.03 12.74 -21.39
N HIS A 268 -11.78 11.70 -22.17
CA HIS A 268 -11.27 11.86 -23.54
C HIS A 268 -12.18 12.73 -24.42
N LYS A 269 -13.52 12.52 -24.37
CA LYS A 269 -14.49 13.35 -25.09
C LYS A 269 -14.50 14.81 -24.62
N ALA A 270 -14.13 15.06 -23.38
CA ALA A 270 -14.05 16.39 -22.78
C ALA A 270 -12.65 17.05 -22.95
N GLY A 271 -11.70 16.38 -23.60
CA GLY A 271 -10.32 16.85 -23.73
C GLY A 271 -9.51 16.75 -22.43
N VAL A 272 -9.98 15.99 -21.44
CA VAL A 272 -9.35 15.83 -20.13
C VAL A 272 -8.51 14.55 -20.09
N SER A 273 -7.25 14.65 -19.64
CA SER A 273 -6.31 13.53 -19.59
C SER A 273 -5.65 13.38 -18.21
N GLY A 274 -5.10 12.20 -17.93
CA GLY A 274 -4.35 11.94 -16.70
C GLY A 274 -5.20 11.85 -15.43
N VAL A 275 -6.53 11.82 -15.51
CA VAL A 275 -7.46 11.73 -14.40
C VAL A 275 -8.22 10.39 -14.37
N THR A 276 -8.60 10.00 -13.18
CA THR A 276 -9.41 8.81 -12.88
C THR A 276 -10.53 9.19 -11.91
N LEU A 277 -11.53 8.33 -11.73
CA LEU A 277 -12.56 8.56 -10.70
C LEU A 277 -11.96 8.80 -9.29
N HIS A 278 -10.80 8.23 -9.01
CA HIS A 278 -10.13 8.44 -7.74
C HIS A 278 -9.57 9.86 -7.58
N CYS A 279 -9.38 10.61 -8.66
CA CYS A 279 -8.92 12.00 -8.64
C CYS A 279 -9.92 12.94 -7.97
N TYR A 280 -11.22 12.60 -7.95
CA TYR A 280 -12.23 13.36 -7.20
C TYR A 280 -11.93 13.38 -5.69
N ARG A 281 -11.46 12.27 -5.17
CA ARG A 281 -11.09 12.17 -3.75
C ARG A 281 -9.84 12.98 -3.41
N TYR A 282 -8.87 13.03 -4.33
CA TYR A 282 -7.72 13.94 -4.21
C TYR A 282 -8.17 15.40 -4.26
N ALA A 283 -9.01 15.75 -5.27
CA ALA A 283 -9.54 17.10 -5.42
C ALA A 283 -10.27 17.60 -4.16
N TRP A 284 -11.11 16.74 -3.58
CA TRP A 284 -11.82 17.09 -2.35
C TRP A 284 -10.86 17.34 -1.17
N ALA A 285 -9.87 16.45 -0.98
CA ALA A 285 -8.87 16.58 0.08
C ALA A 285 -7.98 17.83 -0.11
N GLU A 286 -7.59 18.12 -1.36
CA GLU A 286 -6.83 19.32 -1.72
C GLU A 286 -7.64 20.58 -1.45
N ARG A 287 -8.92 20.65 -1.89
CA ARG A 287 -9.83 21.78 -1.61
C ARG A 287 -10.04 21.98 -0.13
N ALA A 288 -10.33 20.91 0.63
CA ALA A 288 -10.51 20.98 2.08
C ALA A 288 -9.28 21.59 2.78
N LYS A 289 -8.09 21.19 2.35
CA LYS A 289 -6.84 21.74 2.89
C LYS A 289 -6.63 23.20 2.51
N VAL A 290 -6.91 23.60 1.26
CA VAL A 290 -6.76 24.99 0.78
C VAL A 290 -7.66 25.94 1.54
N VAL A 291 -8.91 25.56 1.83
CA VAL A 291 -9.86 26.39 2.60
C VAL A 291 -9.64 26.32 4.11
N GLY A 292 -8.60 25.63 4.57
CA GLY A 292 -8.26 25.55 6.00
C GLY A 292 -9.19 24.66 6.83
N MET A 293 -9.93 23.71 6.21
CA MET A 293 -10.74 22.75 6.98
C MET A 293 -9.85 21.95 7.95
N PRO A 294 -10.18 21.90 9.25
CA PRO A 294 -9.42 21.11 10.20
C PRO A 294 -9.23 19.66 9.76
N GLU A 295 -7.98 19.17 9.81
CA GLU A 295 -7.60 17.85 9.30
C GLU A 295 -8.50 16.73 9.87
N ARG A 296 -8.91 16.82 11.14
CA ARG A 296 -9.80 15.85 11.79
C ARG A 296 -11.16 15.73 11.09
N PHE A 297 -11.73 16.84 10.63
CA PHE A 297 -13.02 16.84 9.93
C PHE A 297 -12.89 16.29 8.52
N ALA A 298 -11.81 16.68 7.82
CA ALA A 298 -11.52 16.14 6.50
C ALA A 298 -11.22 14.62 6.53
N GLN A 299 -10.58 14.13 7.59
CA GLN A 299 -10.38 12.68 7.82
C GLN A 299 -11.72 11.97 8.04
N ALA A 300 -12.59 12.51 8.89
CA ALA A 300 -13.90 11.95 9.18
C ALA A 300 -14.77 11.87 7.92
N ALA A 301 -14.86 12.97 7.15
CA ALA A 301 -15.62 13.02 5.90
C ALA A 301 -15.14 11.98 4.88
N LEU A 302 -13.85 11.82 4.75
CA LEU A 302 -13.27 10.83 3.83
C LEU A 302 -13.15 9.41 4.43
N GLY A 303 -13.42 9.21 5.72
CA GLY A 303 -13.21 7.94 6.40
C GLY A 303 -11.76 7.45 6.33
N HIS A 304 -10.79 8.35 6.55
CA HIS A 304 -9.37 8.00 6.59
C HIS A 304 -8.95 7.56 7.99
N ASN A 305 -8.34 6.38 8.13
CA ASN A 305 -7.94 5.84 9.43
C ASN A 305 -6.63 6.45 9.99
N SER A 306 -5.88 7.22 9.20
CA SER A 306 -4.66 7.87 9.68
C SER A 306 -4.41 9.23 9.03
N LYS A 307 -3.73 10.11 9.77
CA LYS A 307 -3.25 11.42 9.29
C LYS A 307 -2.32 11.28 8.09
N THR A 308 -1.42 10.30 8.12
CA THR A 308 -0.47 10.05 7.03
C THR A 308 -1.19 9.75 5.71
N ILE A 309 -2.23 8.90 5.74
CA ILE A 309 -3.05 8.63 4.56
C ILE A 309 -3.74 9.90 4.08
N HIS A 310 -4.37 10.67 4.99
CA HIS A 310 -5.07 11.90 4.61
C HIS A 310 -4.11 12.91 3.97
N ARG A 311 -2.94 13.14 4.59
CA ARG A 311 -1.91 14.05 4.07
C ARG A 311 -1.41 13.66 2.68
N ALA A 312 -1.32 12.37 2.39
CA ALA A 312 -0.96 11.89 1.06
C ALA A 312 -2.01 12.30 -0.02
N TYR A 313 -3.30 12.34 0.34
CA TYR A 313 -4.36 12.81 -0.56
C TYR A 313 -4.32 14.32 -0.76
N ALA A 314 -3.98 15.09 0.27
CA ALA A 314 -3.92 16.57 0.21
C ALA A 314 -2.49 17.08 -0.10
N LYS A 315 -1.59 16.22 -0.61
CA LYS A 315 -0.16 16.56 -0.80
C LYS A 315 0.04 17.72 -1.78
N LYS A 316 -0.78 17.80 -2.83
CA LYS A 316 -0.66 18.82 -3.89
C LYS A 316 -1.41 20.11 -3.62
N ALA A 317 -2.12 20.22 -2.50
CA ALA A 317 -2.74 21.46 -2.12
C ALA A 317 -1.66 22.54 -1.87
N ILE A 318 -1.71 23.59 -2.67
CA ILE A 318 -0.83 24.74 -2.52
C ILE A 318 -1.52 25.69 -1.52
N ILE A 319 -0.87 25.93 -0.39
CA ILE A 319 -1.30 26.93 0.60
C ILE A 319 -0.34 28.09 0.48
N VAL A 320 -0.88 29.25 0.17
CA VAL A 320 -0.14 30.51 0.30
C VAL A 320 -0.27 30.95 1.75
N ALA A 321 0.85 31.00 2.48
CA ALA A 321 0.83 31.50 3.85
C ALA A 321 0.49 32.98 3.84
N PRO A 322 -0.56 33.41 4.58
CA PRO A 322 -0.84 34.85 4.73
C PRO A 322 0.33 35.52 5.45
N SER A 323 0.44 36.83 5.28
CA SER A 323 1.45 37.59 6.02
C SER A 323 1.16 37.53 7.53
N LEU A 324 2.19 37.72 8.35
CA LEU A 324 1.99 37.80 9.81
C LEU A 324 1.05 38.92 10.18
N GLU A 325 1.16 40.08 9.52
CA GLU A 325 0.30 41.25 9.69
C GLU A 325 -1.19 40.93 9.47
N GLU A 326 -1.52 40.19 8.41
CA GLU A 326 -2.89 39.73 8.15
C GLU A 326 -3.42 38.80 9.27
N TYR A 327 -2.56 37.99 9.84
CA TYR A 327 -2.92 37.09 10.94
C TYR A 327 -3.14 37.85 12.24
N GLU A 328 -2.31 38.84 12.53
CA GLU A 328 -2.44 39.71 13.71
C GLU A 328 -3.71 40.55 13.63
N ALA A 329 -4.03 41.10 12.45
CA ALA A 329 -5.26 41.84 12.21
C ALA A 329 -6.52 40.98 12.43
N LYS A 330 -6.53 39.72 11.90
CA LYS A 330 -7.63 38.77 12.14
C LYS A 330 -7.78 38.38 13.61
N ALA A 331 -6.68 38.17 14.30
CA ALA A 331 -6.70 37.84 15.72
C ALA A 331 -7.24 39.03 16.58
N ALA A 332 -6.90 40.27 16.22
CA ALA A 332 -7.43 41.44 16.86
C ALA A 332 -8.96 41.60 16.63
N GLN A 333 -9.45 41.39 15.41
CA GLN A 333 -10.88 41.40 15.10
C GLN A 333 -11.66 40.30 15.87
N GLN A 334 -11.13 39.09 15.98
CA GLN A 334 -11.78 38.01 16.75
C GLN A 334 -11.88 38.33 18.25
N LYS A 335 -10.90 39.02 18.82
CA LYS A 335 -10.95 39.47 20.22
C LYS A 335 -12.00 40.54 20.45
N LEU A 336 -12.19 41.46 19.49
CA LEU A 336 -13.22 42.52 19.54
C LEU A 336 -14.65 41.97 19.42
N VAL A 337 -14.86 40.89 18.71
CA VAL A 337 -16.17 40.22 18.55
C VAL A 337 -16.50 39.31 19.75
N ALA A 338 -15.51 38.89 20.52
CA ALA A 338 -15.67 38.01 21.69
C ALA A 338 -15.77 38.80 23.02
N ALA A 339 -15.56 40.11 23.01
CA ALA A 339 -15.75 41.03 24.12
C ALA A 339 -17.10 41.76 24.04
#